data_f21277baa2dbcf4978f31f1bec1d3f3b
#
_entry.id   f21277baa2dbcf4978f31f1bec1d3f3b
#
_cell.length_a   1.000
_cell.length_b   1.000
_cell.length_c   1.000
_cell.angle_alpha   90.00
_cell.angle_beta   90.00
_cell.angle_gamma   90.00
#
_symmetry.space_group_name_H-M   'P 1'
#
loop_
_entity.id
_entity.type
_entity.pdbx_description
1 polymer ?
#
loop_
_entity_poly.entity_id
_entity_poly.type
_entity_poly.pdbx_seq_one_letter_code
_entity_poly.pdbx_strand_id
1 'polypeptide(L)'
;MVDENKVLLKEIEKYAKENKVPIMQKDGIKFLTNYVQEQGVKSILEVGTAIGYSAICMALVDPKIKITTIERDEERYLEAIKNI
;
A
#
# COMPACT_ATOMS: atom_id res chain seq x y z
N MET A 1 -14.68 -17.21 -7.69
CA MET A 1 -14.49 -16.65 -6.34
C MET A 1 -13.81 -15.30 -6.44
N VAL A 2 -14.35 -14.29 -5.78
CA VAL A 2 -13.80 -12.93 -5.82
C VAL A 2 -12.67 -12.83 -4.79
N ASP A 3 -11.51 -12.35 -5.22
CA ASP A 3 -10.40 -12.06 -4.31
C ASP A 3 -10.65 -10.69 -3.67
N GLU A 4 -10.98 -10.69 -2.38
CA GLU A 4 -11.29 -9.45 -1.64
C GLU A 4 -10.11 -8.47 -1.64
N ASN A 5 -8.89 -8.96 -1.63
CA ASN A 5 -7.70 -8.12 -1.67
C ASN A 5 -7.58 -7.38 -3.00
N LYS A 6 -7.90 -8.06 -4.10
CA LYS A 6 -7.90 -7.41 -5.42
C LYS A 6 -8.99 -6.36 -5.53
N VAL A 7 -10.15 -6.63 -4.96
CA VAL A 7 -11.26 -5.65 -4.93
C VAL A 7 -10.85 -4.42 -4.13
N LEU A 8 -10.26 -4.62 -2.95
CA LEU A 8 -9.78 -3.52 -2.12
C LEU A 8 -8.74 -2.67 -2.85
N LEU A 9 -7.76 -3.30 -3.49
CA LEU A 9 -6.72 -2.57 -4.22
C LEU A 9 -7.30 -1.75 -5.37
N LYS A 10 -8.28 -2.31 -6.09
CA LYS A 10 -8.95 -1.57 -7.17
C LYS A 10 -9.74 -0.37 -6.65
N GLU A 11 -10.37 -0.51 -5.52
CA GLU A 11 -11.10 0.59 -4.89
C GLU A 11 -10.15 1.71 -4.46
N ILE A 12 -8.99 1.36 -3.91
CA ILE A 12 -7.97 2.32 -3.53
C ILE A 12 -7.43 3.04 -4.77
N GLU A 13 -7.15 2.31 -5.85
CA GLU A 13 -6.69 2.89 -7.11
C GLU A 13 -7.73 3.85 -7.69
N LYS A 14 -9.01 3.50 -7.61
CA LYS A 14 -10.10 4.35 -8.07
C LYS A 14 -10.19 5.63 -7.26
N TYR A 15 -10.12 5.51 -5.93
CA TYR A 15 -10.13 6.67 -5.04
C TYR A 15 -8.97 7.61 -5.37
N ALA A 16 -7.77 7.06 -5.57
CA ALA A 16 -6.59 7.84 -5.89
C ALA A 16 -6.78 8.63 -7.19
N LYS A 17 -7.33 7.99 -8.20
CA LYS A 17 -7.58 8.64 -9.49
C LYS A 17 -8.63 9.75 -9.37
N GLU A 18 -9.72 9.49 -8.69
CA GLU A 18 -10.81 10.46 -8.52
C GLU A 18 -10.40 11.67 -7.69
N ASN A 19 -9.55 11.47 -6.70
CA ASN A 19 -9.11 12.52 -5.77
C ASN A 19 -7.71 13.05 -6.09
N LYS A 20 -7.12 12.65 -7.22
CA LYS A 20 -5.80 13.09 -7.69
C LYS A 20 -4.71 12.86 -6.64
N VAL A 21 -4.78 11.75 -5.92
CA VAL A 21 -3.74 11.35 -4.98
C VAL A 21 -2.68 10.57 -5.75
N PRO A 22 -1.41 11.02 -5.72
CA PRO A 22 -0.35 10.25 -6.37
C PRO A 22 -0.07 8.97 -5.59
N ILE A 23 -0.17 7.83 -6.27
CA ILE A 23 0.22 6.53 -5.72
C ILE A 23 1.26 5.92 -6.64
N MET A 24 2.03 4.95 -6.09
CA MET A 24 3.03 4.24 -6.88
C MET A 24 2.35 3.48 -8.02
N GLN A 25 2.93 3.56 -9.22
CA GLN A 25 2.40 2.86 -10.38
C GLN A 25 2.60 1.34 -10.26
N LYS A 26 1.82 0.58 -11.02
CA LYS A 26 1.84 -0.88 -10.93
C LYS A 26 3.21 -1.50 -11.17
N ASP A 27 3.99 -0.97 -12.09
CA ASP A 27 5.35 -1.46 -12.35
C ASP A 27 6.26 -1.26 -11.15
N GLY A 28 6.17 -0.09 -10.50
CA GLY A 28 6.92 0.21 -9.29
C GLY A 28 6.49 -0.69 -8.12
N ILE A 29 5.20 -0.91 -7.97
CA ILE A 29 4.66 -1.81 -6.94
C ILE A 29 5.15 -3.23 -7.16
N LYS A 30 5.15 -3.70 -8.39
CA LYS A 30 5.62 -5.05 -8.72
C LYS A 30 7.11 -5.21 -8.39
N PHE A 31 7.92 -4.23 -8.76
CA PHE A 31 9.34 -4.24 -8.42
C PHE A 31 9.54 -4.26 -6.89
N LEU A 32 8.82 -3.41 -6.18
CA LEU A 32 8.94 -3.30 -4.73
C LEU A 32 8.53 -4.59 -4.01
N THR A 33 7.39 -5.16 -4.39
CA THR A 33 6.90 -6.39 -3.76
C THR A 33 7.79 -7.58 -4.08
N ASN A 34 8.33 -7.66 -5.29
CA ASN A 34 9.29 -8.71 -5.65
C ASN A 34 10.57 -8.56 -4.84
N TYR A 35 11.07 -7.34 -4.66
CA TYR A 35 12.25 -7.07 -3.85
C TYR A 35 12.04 -7.49 -2.40
N VAL A 36 10.90 -7.11 -1.81
CA VAL A 36 10.55 -7.47 -0.44
C VAL A 36 10.54 -9.00 -0.28
N GLN A 37 9.95 -9.69 -1.24
CA GLN A 37 9.86 -11.15 -1.21
C GLN A 37 11.24 -11.80 -1.36
N GLU A 38 12.03 -11.36 -2.34
CA GLU A 38 13.35 -11.94 -2.62
C GLU A 38 14.34 -11.74 -1.49
N GLN A 39 14.29 -10.58 -0.83
CA GLN A 39 15.22 -10.25 0.24
C GLN A 39 14.79 -10.80 1.60
N GLY A 40 13.60 -11.40 1.70
CA GLY A 40 13.09 -11.93 2.96
C GLY A 40 12.93 -10.84 4.01
N VAL A 41 12.49 -9.66 3.60
CA VAL A 41 12.34 -8.50 4.48
C VAL A 41 11.30 -8.79 5.55
N LYS A 42 11.61 -8.47 6.81
CA LYS A 42 10.71 -8.71 7.96
C LYS A 42 10.14 -7.46 8.58
N SER A 43 10.78 -6.32 8.38
CA SER A 43 10.27 -5.03 8.86
C SER A 43 10.53 -3.96 7.82
N ILE A 44 9.58 -3.05 7.69
CA ILE A 44 9.62 -1.97 6.69
C ILE A 44 9.21 -0.67 7.37
N LEU A 45 9.96 0.39 7.08
CA LEU A 45 9.55 1.76 7.43
C LEU A 45 9.26 2.50 6.13
N GLU A 46 8.03 2.97 5.99
CA GLU A 46 7.61 3.77 4.85
C GLU A 46 7.35 5.22 5.27
N VAL A 47 7.95 6.17 4.58
CA VAL A 47 7.68 7.59 4.77
C VAL A 47 6.83 8.06 3.60
N GLY A 48 5.65 8.62 3.92
CA GLY A 48 4.68 9.00 2.89
C GLY A 48 3.68 7.87 2.61
N THR A 49 2.82 7.59 3.59
CA THR A 49 1.79 6.53 3.48
C THR A 49 0.82 6.79 2.34
N ALA A 50 0.56 8.06 2.04
CA ALA A 50 -0.55 8.49 1.19
C ALA A 50 -1.85 7.84 1.70
N ILE A 51 -2.52 7.03 0.89
CA ILE A 51 -3.78 6.39 1.29
C ILE A 51 -3.60 4.90 1.63
N GLY A 52 -2.37 4.47 1.85
CA GLY A 52 -2.06 3.12 2.32
C GLY A 52 -1.83 2.08 1.22
N TYR A 53 -1.80 2.49 -0.03
CA TYR A 53 -1.74 1.55 -1.16
C TYR A 53 -0.47 0.69 -1.14
N SER A 54 0.70 1.32 -1.10
CA SER A 54 1.98 0.60 -1.12
C SER A 54 2.17 -0.24 0.14
N ALA A 55 1.77 0.28 1.31
CA ALA A 55 1.84 -0.45 2.57
C ALA A 55 1.01 -1.74 2.50
N ILE A 56 -0.21 -1.65 1.96
CA ILE A 56 -1.08 -2.82 1.80
C ILE A 56 -0.46 -3.81 0.82
N CYS A 57 0.06 -3.34 -0.31
CA CYS A 57 0.71 -4.21 -1.30
C CYS A 57 1.89 -4.97 -0.69
N MET A 58 2.72 -4.28 0.11
CA MET A 58 3.85 -4.92 0.78
C MET A 58 3.40 -5.92 1.84
N ALA A 59 2.35 -5.59 2.60
CA ALA A 59 1.82 -6.49 3.62
C ALA A 59 1.25 -7.78 3.04
N LEU A 60 0.72 -7.72 1.81
CA LEU A 60 0.17 -8.90 1.14
C LEU A 60 1.23 -9.88 0.66
N VAL A 61 2.51 -9.48 0.64
CA VAL A 61 3.62 -10.38 0.29
C VAL A 61 3.77 -11.46 1.37
N ASP A 62 3.75 -11.04 2.64
CA ASP A 62 3.87 -11.96 3.77
C ASP A 62 3.20 -11.33 4.99
N PRO A 63 2.20 -11.99 5.61
CA PRO A 63 1.50 -11.42 6.77
C PRO A 63 2.38 -11.23 8.00
N LYS A 64 3.57 -11.81 8.02
CA LYS A 64 4.53 -11.67 9.12
C LYS A 64 5.37 -10.40 9.03
N ILE A 65 5.33 -9.70 7.90
CA ILE A 65 6.08 -8.46 7.74
C ILE A 65 5.46 -7.37 8.60
N LYS A 66 6.31 -6.72 9.41
CA LYS A 66 5.90 -5.58 10.22
C LYS A 66 6.16 -4.29 9.43
N ILE A 67 5.11 -3.54 9.16
CA ILE A 67 5.21 -2.29 8.41
C ILE A 67 4.84 -1.13 9.31
N THR A 68 5.74 -0.14 9.38
CA THR A 68 5.48 1.13 10.04
C THR A 68 5.46 2.20 8.96
N THR A 69 4.40 2.99 8.90
CA THR A 69 4.24 3.97 7.83
C THR A 69 3.85 5.31 8.43
N ILE A 70 4.35 6.40 7.84
CA ILE A 70 4.18 7.76 8.35
C ILE A 70 3.60 8.64 7.25
N GLU A 71 2.51 9.35 7.57
CA GLU A 71 1.89 10.30 6.66
C GLU A 71 1.57 11.58 7.40
N ARG A 72 1.99 12.74 6.86
CA ARG A 72 1.73 14.03 7.51
C ARG A 72 0.51 14.77 6.96
N ASP A 73 0.01 14.39 5.79
CA ASP A 73 -1.23 14.95 5.26
C ASP A 73 -2.40 14.30 5.97
N GLU A 74 -3.16 15.10 6.73
CA GLU A 74 -4.23 14.58 7.59
C GLU A 74 -5.31 13.84 6.80
N GLU A 75 -5.72 14.38 5.67
CA GLU A 75 -6.75 13.77 4.83
C GLU A 75 -6.30 12.42 4.29
N ARG A 76 -5.06 12.32 3.81
CA ARG A 76 -4.48 11.07 3.33
C ARG A 76 -4.28 10.08 4.46
N TYR A 77 -3.84 10.56 5.61
CA TYR A 77 -3.67 9.73 6.81
C TYR A 77 -4.98 9.07 7.23
N LEU A 78 -6.08 9.83 7.29
CA LEU A 78 -7.38 9.30 7.67
C LEU A 78 -7.88 8.27 6.65
N GLU A 79 -7.65 8.50 5.36
CA GLU A 79 -8.01 7.54 4.34
C GLU A 79 -7.15 6.26 4.43
N ALA A 80 -5.87 6.40 4.75
CA ALA A 80 -4.98 5.25 4.95
C ALA A 80 -5.45 4.38 6.12
N ILE A 81 -5.86 5.00 7.24
CA ILE A 81 -6.39 4.26 8.39
C ILE A 81 -7.63 3.46 7.99
N LYS A 82 -8.50 4.06 7.20
CA LYS A 82 -9.70 3.40 6.71
C LYS A 82 -9.37 2.18 5.85
N ASN A 83 -8.31 2.28 5.02
CA ASN A 83 -7.92 1.22 4.09
C ASN A 83 -7.13 0.10 4.76
N ILE A 84 -6.31 0.44 5.73
CA ILE A 84 -5.48 -0.52 6.46
C ILE A 84 -6.28 -1.18 7.55
#